data_dd62a7e98567d148ed8d20e00e3bf229
#
_entry.id   dd62a7e98567d148ed8d20e00e3bf229
#
_cell.length_a   1.000
_cell.length_b   1.000
_cell.length_c   1.000
_cell.angle_alpha   90.00
_cell.angle_beta   90.00
_cell.angle_gamma   90.00
#
_symmetry.space_group_name_H-M   'P 1'
#
loop_
_entity.id
_entity.type
_entity.pdbx_description
1 polymer ?
#
loop_
_entity_poly.entity_id
_entity_poly.type
_entity_poly.pdbx_seq_one_letter_code
_entity_poly.pdbx_strand_id
1 'polypeptide(L)'
;YLAYLDDSGISWIACGEDRIDLRRAVMILAENFGVRRMAVGGGGHINAGFLASGLLDEVSVLIGAGIDGRGGMSAVFDGLPENRPVTKLKLDSVKAFDSGAVWIRYKV
;
A
#
# COMPACT_ATOMS: atom_id res chain seq x y z
N TYR A 1 -23.65 11.67 -3.04
CA TYR A 1 -22.20 11.77 -2.83
C TYR A 1 -21.44 11.90 -4.15
N LEU A 2 -21.74 11.07 -5.18
CA LEU A 2 -21.07 11.14 -6.50
C LEU A 2 -21.24 12.51 -7.18
N ALA A 3 -22.47 13.07 -7.17
CA ALA A 3 -22.71 14.41 -7.69
C ALA A 3 -21.84 15.48 -7.00
N TYR A 4 -21.64 15.37 -5.70
CA TYR A 4 -20.72 16.25 -4.97
C TYR A 4 -19.26 16.14 -5.46
N LEU A 5 -18.79 14.93 -5.73
CA LEU A 5 -17.45 14.72 -6.28
C LEU A 5 -17.31 15.35 -7.68
N ASP A 6 -18.30 15.14 -8.53
CA ASP A 6 -18.35 15.71 -9.89
C ASP A 6 -18.37 17.25 -9.84
N ASP A 7 -19.26 17.83 -9.02
CA ASP A 7 -19.35 19.29 -8.84
C ASP A 7 -18.07 19.90 -8.27
N SER A 8 -17.33 19.12 -7.45
CA SER A 8 -16.06 19.52 -6.86
C SER A 8 -14.84 19.26 -7.78
N GLY A 9 -15.05 18.72 -8.97
CA GLY A 9 -13.96 18.36 -9.90
C GLY A 9 -13.05 17.22 -9.38
N ILE A 10 -13.58 16.37 -8.49
CA ILE A 10 -12.84 15.24 -7.91
C ILE A 10 -13.12 13.99 -8.75
N SER A 11 -12.08 13.48 -9.39
CA SER A 11 -12.18 12.22 -10.14
C SER A 11 -12.39 11.04 -9.20
N TRP A 12 -13.27 10.14 -9.59
CA TRP A 12 -13.56 8.94 -8.82
C TRP A 12 -13.69 7.72 -9.72
N ILE A 13 -13.50 6.54 -9.14
CA ILE A 13 -13.73 5.26 -9.79
C ILE A 13 -14.53 4.35 -8.85
N ALA A 14 -15.45 3.57 -9.39
CA ALA A 14 -16.21 2.56 -8.65
C ALA A 14 -15.78 1.15 -9.11
N CYS A 15 -15.29 0.35 -8.17
CA CYS A 15 -14.76 -0.97 -8.43
C CYS A 15 -15.25 -1.97 -7.37
N GLY A 16 -16.28 -2.74 -7.74
CA GLY A 16 -16.90 -3.75 -6.87
C GLY A 16 -18.16 -3.25 -6.17
N GLU A 17 -19.01 -4.20 -5.77
CA GLU A 17 -20.30 -3.92 -5.10
C GLU A 17 -20.13 -3.90 -3.57
N ASP A 18 -19.61 -4.97 -2.97
CA ASP A 18 -19.42 -5.10 -1.51
C ASP A 18 -17.98 -4.79 -1.07
N ARG A 19 -17.02 -5.02 -1.93
CA ARG A 19 -15.59 -4.80 -1.67
C ARG A 19 -14.93 -4.18 -2.88
N ILE A 20 -13.89 -3.39 -2.64
CA ILE A 20 -13.08 -2.83 -3.72
C ILE A 20 -12.34 -3.95 -4.43
N ASP A 21 -12.59 -4.11 -5.73
CA ASP A 21 -11.77 -4.93 -6.61
C ASP A 21 -10.50 -4.14 -6.96
N LEU A 22 -9.43 -4.41 -6.21
CA LEU A 22 -8.15 -3.72 -6.35
C LEU A 22 -7.52 -3.92 -7.73
N ARG A 23 -7.67 -5.10 -8.33
CA ARG A 23 -7.13 -5.39 -9.66
C ARG A 23 -7.82 -4.54 -10.72
N ARG A 24 -9.14 -4.49 -10.68
CA ARG A 24 -9.94 -3.64 -11.57
C ARG A 24 -9.62 -2.15 -11.36
N ALA A 25 -9.47 -1.72 -10.10
CA ALA A 25 -9.10 -0.34 -9.77
C ALA A 25 -7.76 0.06 -10.39
N VAL A 26 -6.74 -0.79 -10.25
CA VAL A 26 -5.40 -0.56 -10.84
C VAL A 26 -5.46 -0.52 -12.37
N MET A 27 -6.26 -1.40 -13.00
CA MET A 27 -6.45 -1.39 -14.46
C MET A 27 -7.09 -0.07 -14.93
N ILE A 28 -8.16 0.37 -14.29
CA ILE A 28 -8.82 1.64 -14.63
C ILE A 28 -7.87 2.82 -14.46
N LEU A 29 -7.09 2.87 -13.38
CA LEU A 29 -6.10 3.92 -13.15
C LEU A 29 -5.04 3.94 -14.25
N ALA A 30 -4.59 2.77 -14.70
CA ALA A 30 -3.60 2.68 -15.77
C ALA A 30 -4.18 3.08 -17.14
N GLU A 31 -5.36 2.59 -17.49
CA GLU A 31 -5.95 2.74 -18.82
C GLU A 31 -6.60 4.12 -19.01
N ASN A 32 -7.37 4.58 -18.02
CA ASN A 32 -8.17 5.80 -18.15
C ASN A 32 -7.45 7.04 -17.62
N PHE A 33 -6.53 6.87 -16.65
CA PHE A 33 -5.80 7.98 -16.04
C PHE A 33 -4.30 7.99 -16.37
N GLY A 34 -3.81 7.01 -17.13
CA GLY A 34 -2.41 6.93 -17.54
C GLY A 34 -1.43 6.69 -16.39
N VAL A 35 -1.90 6.17 -15.24
CA VAL A 35 -1.05 5.91 -14.07
C VAL A 35 -0.06 4.78 -14.39
N ARG A 36 1.24 5.09 -14.36
CA ARG A 36 2.34 4.15 -14.60
C ARG A 36 3.00 3.65 -13.33
N ARG A 37 2.92 4.42 -12.26
CA ARG A 37 3.46 4.07 -10.94
C ARG A 37 2.49 4.55 -9.88
N MET A 38 2.17 3.68 -8.95
CA MET A 38 1.27 3.97 -7.84
C MET A 38 1.97 3.69 -6.51
N ALA A 39 1.90 4.65 -5.59
CA ALA A 39 2.33 4.46 -4.22
C ALA A 39 1.12 4.12 -3.36
N VAL A 40 1.18 2.98 -2.66
CA VAL A 40 0.17 2.56 -1.69
C VAL A 40 0.66 2.98 -0.31
N GLY A 41 0.10 4.05 0.23
CA GLY A 41 0.54 4.67 1.50
C GLY A 41 -0.07 4.08 2.77
N GLY A 42 -0.87 3.04 2.65
CA GLY A 42 -1.46 2.37 3.81
C GLY A 42 -2.91 2.77 4.10
N GLY A 43 -3.57 2.43 5.29
CA GLY A 43 -2.98 1.63 6.40
C GLY A 43 -2.76 0.15 6.15
N GLY A 44 -2.45 -0.55 7.24
CA GLY A 44 -2.03 -1.95 7.18
C GLY A 44 -2.97 -2.87 6.42
N HIS A 45 -4.27 -2.73 6.56
CA HIS A 45 -5.28 -3.52 5.84
C HIS A 45 -5.27 -3.24 4.32
N ILE A 46 -5.07 -2.00 3.90
CA ILE A 46 -4.94 -1.65 2.48
C ILE A 46 -3.67 -2.27 1.91
N ASN A 47 -2.53 -2.10 2.59
CA ASN A 47 -1.27 -2.71 2.18
C ASN A 47 -1.39 -4.23 2.07
N ALA A 48 -2.03 -4.87 3.05
CA ALA A 48 -2.29 -6.30 3.07
C ALA A 48 -3.19 -6.74 1.91
N GLY A 49 -4.22 -5.98 1.56
CA GLY A 49 -5.09 -6.23 0.42
C GLY A 49 -4.31 -6.22 -0.90
N PHE A 50 -3.45 -5.24 -1.12
CA PHE A 50 -2.58 -5.17 -2.31
C PHE A 50 -1.59 -6.34 -2.35
N LEU A 51 -0.97 -6.69 -1.21
CA LEU A 51 -0.08 -7.85 -1.11
C LEU A 51 -0.82 -9.16 -1.44
N ALA A 52 -2.02 -9.35 -0.87
CA ALA A 52 -2.84 -10.55 -1.11
C ALA A 52 -3.27 -10.68 -2.57
N SER A 53 -3.51 -9.56 -3.24
CA SER A 53 -3.92 -9.51 -4.65
C SER A 53 -2.74 -9.68 -5.63
N GLY A 54 -1.49 -9.76 -5.14
CA GLY A 54 -0.30 -9.85 -5.97
C GLY A 54 -0.06 -8.59 -6.81
N LEU A 55 -0.41 -7.42 -6.27
CA LEU A 55 -0.32 -6.13 -6.95
C LEU A 55 0.82 -5.25 -6.43
N LEU A 56 1.69 -5.79 -5.56
CA LEU A 56 2.88 -5.09 -5.09
C LEU A 56 4.11 -5.59 -5.83
N ASP A 57 4.87 -4.67 -6.42
CA ASP A 57 6.17 -4.93 -7.04
C ASP A 57 7.31 -4.62 -6.06
N GLU A 58 7.09 -3.66 -5.16
CA GLU A 58 8.11 -3.16 -4.26
C GLU A 58 7.52 -2.79 -2.89
N VAL A 59 8.25 -3.07 -1.83
CA VAL A 59 7.97 -2.59 -0.48
C VAL A 59 9.09 -1.64 -0.09
N SER A 60 8.72 -0.40 0.27
CA SER A 60 9.63 0.66 0.66
C SER A 60 9.30 1.11 2.09
N VAL A 61 10.21 0.93 3.03
CA VAL A 61 9.99 1.21 4.46
C VAL A 61 11.06 2.16 4.95
N LEU A 62 10.64 3.26 5.55
CA LEU A 62 11.50 4.15 6.30
C LEU A 62 11.31 3.89 7.81
N ILE A 63 12.38 3.46 8.47
CA ILE A 63 12.39 3.21 9.92
C ILE A 63 13.00 4.43 10.59
N GLY A 64 12.18 5.14 11.38
CA GLY A 64 12.66 6.25 12.21
C GLY A 64 13.47 5.75 13.41
N ALA A 65 14.44 6.53 13.84
CA ALA A 65 15.28 6.22 15.00
C ALA A 65 14.54 6.59 16.31
N GLY A 66 13.43 5.89 16.60
CA GLY A 66 12.64 6.17 17.80
C GLY A 66 11.87 4.93 18.24
N ILE A 67 11.57 4.84 19.53
CA ILE A 67 10.76 3.79 20.12
C ILE A 67 9.51 4.45 20.72
N ASP A 68 8.34 4.08 20.21
CA ASP A 68 7.08 4.56 20.76
C ASP A 68 6.66 3.79 22.02
N GLY A 69 6.78 2.46 22.01
CA GLY A 69 6.45 1.59 23.15
C GLY A 69 4.96 1.49 23.49
N ARG A 70 4.06 2.16 22.75
CA ARG A 70 2.61 2.09 22.98
C ARG A 70 2.03 0.80 22.37
N GLY A 71 1.07 0.20 23.07
CA GLY A 71 0.32 -0.94 22.54
C GLY A 71 -0.77 -0.51 21.53
N GLY A 72 -1.28 -1.49 20.74
CA GLY A 72 -2.41 -1.30 19.82
C GLY A 72 -2.08 -0.54 18.53
N MET A 73 -0.80 -0.36 18.21
CA MET A 73 -0.37 0.27 16.95
C MET A 73 -0.56 -0.70 15.78
N SER A 74 -1.02 -0.18 14.65
CA SER A 74 -1.21 -0.97 13.43
C SER A 74 0.13 -1.39 12.83
N ALA A 75 0.19 -2.62 12.32
CA ALA A 75 1.33 -3.08 11.53
C ALA A 75 1.35 -2.44 10.12
N VAL A 76 2.50 -2.49 9.46
CA VAL A 76 2.64 -2.04 8.06
C VAL A 76 1.75 -2.87 7.12
N PHE A 77 1.60 -4.16 7.41
CA PHE A 77 0.66 -5.09 6.78
C PHE A 77 -0.15 -5.76 7.88
N ASP A 78 -1.47 -5.72 7.81
CA ASP A 78 -2.36 -6.19 8.85
C ASP A 78 -3.63 -6.83 8.27
N GLY A 79 -4.28 -7.72 9.06
CA GLY A 79 -5.57 -8.32 8.70
C GLY A 79 -5.51 -9.46 7.67
N LEU A 80 -4.34 -10.02 7.38
CA LEU A 80 -4.24 -11.24 6.58
C LEU A 80 -4.52 -12.49 7.45
N PRO A 81 -5.05 -13.59 6.84
CA PRO A 81 -5.29 -14.84 7.57
C PRO A 81 -4.01 -15.40 8.19
N GLU A 82 -4.09 -15.91 9.43
CA GLU A 82 -2.94 -16.45 10.17
C GLU A 82 -2.27 -17.63 9.47
N ASN A 83 -3.03 -18.44 8.73
CA ASN A 83 -2.52 -19.61 8.00
C ASN A 83 -1.91 -19.27 6.64
N ARG A 84 -1.83 -17.98 6.27
CA ARG A 84 -1.21 -17.58 5.01
C ARG A 84 0.32 -17.76 5.09
N PRO A 85 0.95 -18.34 4.06
CA PRO A 85 2.41 -18.43 4.04
C PRO A 85 3.05 -17.04 3.98
N VAL A 86 4.22 -16.91 4.60
CA VAL A 86 5.00 -15.67 4.57
C VAL A 86 5.42 -15.34 3.13
N THR A 87 5.18 -14.12 2.70
CA THR A 87 5.68 -13.62 1.43
C THR A 87 7.18 -13.31 1.57
N LYS A 88 8.01 -14.02 0.82
CA LYS A 88 9.46 -13.75 0.80
C LYS A 88 9.74 -12.52 -0.04
N LEU A 89 10.60 -11.64 0.48
CA LEU A 89 11.02 -10.42 -0.18
C LEU A 89 12.51 -10.52 -0.52
N LYS A 90 12.91 -9.92 -1.64
CA LYS A 90 14.32 -9.79 -2.03
C LYS A 90 14.80 -8.37 -1.72
N LEU A 91 15.84 -8.26 -0.89
CA LEU A 91 16.45 -6.97 -0.59
C LEU A 91 16.97 -6.31 -1.88
N ASP A 92 16.52 -5.07 -2.11
CA ASP A 92 16.96 -4.24 -3.24
C ASP A 92 18.00 -3.21 -2.79
N SER A 93 17.69 -2.44 -1.74
CA SER A 93 18.63 -1.44 -1.23
C SER A 93 18.38 -1.10 0.24
N VAL A 94 19.43 -0.59 0.89
CA VAL A 94 19.39 -0.03 2.24
C VAL A 94 20.15 1.29 2.23
N LYS A 95 19.58 2.32 2.86
CA LYS A 95 20.24 3.60 3.05
C LYS A 95 20.07 4.07 4.49
N ALA A 96 21.16 4.36 5.16
CA ALA A 96 21.17 5.04 6.45
C ALA A 96 21.27 6.56 6.24
N PHE A 97 20.66 7.32 7.13
CA PHE A 97 20.70 8.78 7.16
C PHE A 97 21.39 9.27 8.45
N ASP A 98 21.97 10.45 8.42
CA ASP A 98 22.64 11.05 9.58
C ASP A 98 21.68 11.24 10.79
N SER A 99 20.37 11.34 10.52
CA SER A 99 19.32 11.36 11.55
C SER A 99 19.15 10.04 12.31
N GLY A 100 19.85 8.97 11.90
CA GLY A 100 19.68 7.61 12.42
C GLY A 100 18.52 6.84 11.76
N ALA A 101 17.74 7.45 10.88
CA ALA A 101 16.71 6.74 10.12
C ALA A 101 17.35 5.80 9.10
N VAL A 102 16.65 4.68 8.82
CA VAL A 102 17.08 3.68 7.82
C VAL A 102 15.96 3.46 6.81
N TRP A 103 16.28 3.62 5.54
CA TRP A 103 15.37 3.34 4.43
C TRP A 103 15.73 2.01 3.77
N ILE A 104 14.78 1.09 3.74
CA ILE A 104 14.94 -0.26 3.19
C ILE A 104 13.95 -0.44 2.05
N ARG A 105 14.42 -0.99 0.93
CA ARG A 105 13.59 -1.34 -0.22
C ARG A 105 13.73 -2.82 -0.54
N TYR A 106 12.61 -3.46 -0.82
CA TYR A 106 12.51 -4.86 -1.21
C TYR A 106 11.72 -4.99 -2.51
N LYS A 107 12.07 -5.98 -3.31
CA LYS A 107 11.21 -6.53 -4.38
C LYS A 107 10.33 -7.65 -3.82
N VAL A 108 9.09 -7.69 -4.25
CA VAL A 108 8.12 -8.73 -3.91
C VAL A 108 8.23 -9.90 -4.88
#